data_607e809113a7cf013c672eb916402072
#
_entry.id   607e809113a7cf013c672eb916402072
#
_cell.length_a   1.000
_cell.length_b   1.000
_cell.length_c   1.000
_cell.angle_alpha   90.00
_cell.angle_beta   90.00
_cell.angle_gamma   90.00
#
_symmetry.space_group_name_H-M   'P 1'
#
loop_
_entity.id
_entity.type
_entity.pdbx_description
1 polymer ?
#
loop_
_entity_poly.entity_id
_entity_poly.type
_entity_poly.pdbx_seq_one_letter_code
_entity_poly.pdbx_strand_id
1 'polypeptide(L)' 'MTSFKTQAHIHSLNGAMDEITILDSRQEADHVVYIVDYKGVKCTAIFNWFANAYYADDKYGIIKED' A
#
# COMPACT_ATOMS: atom_id res chain seq x y z
N MET A 1 -0.70 7.33 -15.78
CA MET A 1 -0.68 6.26 -14.79
C MET A 1 -2.09 5.92 -14.37
N THR A 2 -2.42 4.66 -14.35
CA THR A 2 -3.78 4.22 -14.04
C THR A 2 -3.84 3.73 -12.60
N SER A 3 -4.78 4.29 -11.83
CA SER A 3 -5.01 3.80 -10.47
C SER A 3 -6.02 2.66 -10.51
N PHE A 4 -5.94 1.78 -9.53
CA PHE A 4 -6.86 0.66 -9.45
C PHE A 4 -7.04 0.24 -8.01
N LYS A 5 -8.15 -0.43 -7.74
CA LYS A 5 -8.49 -0.89 -6.40
C LYS A 5 -8.13 -2.35 -6.22
N THR A 6 -7.68 -2.68 -5.02
CA THR A 6 -7.36 -4.05 -4.68
C THR A 6 -7.51 -4.25 -3.18
N GLN A 7 -7.40 -5.48 -2.74
CA GLN A 7 -7.48 -5.81 -1.33
C GLN A 7 -6.08 -5.83 -0.74
N ALA A 8 -5.97 -5.37 0.49
CA ALA A 8 -4.69 -5.36 1.19
C ALA A 8 -4.90 -5.59 2.67
N HIS A 9 -3.89 -6.13 3.31
CA HIS A 9 -3.85 -6.19 4.77
C HIS A 9 -3.48 -4.81 5.28
N ILE A 10 -4.23 -4.30 6.24
CA ILE A 10 -4.08 -2.94 6.74
C ILE A 10 -3.46 -2.99 8.12
N HIS A 11 -2.37 -2.28 8.31
CA HIS A 11 -1.62 -2.31 9.55
C HIS A 11 -2.48 -1.89 10.75
N SER A 12 -3.22 -0.80 10.63
CA SER A 12 -4.03 -0.29 11.73
C SER A 12 -5.21 -1.19 12.08
N LEU A 13 -5.51 -2.17 11.24
CA LEU A 13 -6.58 -3.13 11.49
C LEU A 13 -6.02 -4.49 11.86
N ASN A 14 -4.83 -4.52 12.41
CA ASN A 14 -4.15 -5.77 12.78
C ASN A 14 -4.03 -6.74 11.61
N GLY A 15 -3.86 -6.20 10.43
CA GLY A 15 -3.70 -7.02 9.23
C GLY A 15 -4.99 -7.48 8.59
N ALA A 16 -6.14 -7.01 9.08
CA ALA A 16 -7.41 -7.37 8.45
C ALA A 16 -7.46 -6.81 7.03
N MET A 17 -8.07 -7.58 6.12
CA MET A 17 -8.16 -7.18 4.72
C MET A 17 -9.15 -6.04 4.55
N ASP A 18 -8.77 -5.08 3.73
CA ASP A 18 -9.69 -4.01 3.34
C ASP A 18 -9.26 -3.51 1.96
N GLU A 19 -10.10 -2.71 1.36
CA GLU A 19 -9.84 -2.21 0.02
C GLU A 19 -8.93 -1.00 0.06
N ILE A 20 -7.97 -0.98 -0.84
CA ILE A 20 -7.11 0.19 -1.06
C ILE A 20 -7.15 0.56 -2.53
N THR A 21 -6.72 1.77 -2.83
CA THR A 21 -6.55 2.22 -4.21
C THR A 21 -5.08 2.45 -4.45
N ILE A 22 -4.51 1.73 -5.41
CA ILE A 22 -3.11 1.92 -5.76
C ILE A 22 -3.01 3.10 -6.71
N LEU A 23 -2.23 4.10 -6.32
CA LEU A 23 -2.10 5.34 -7.08
C LEU A 23 -0.85 5.36 -7.92
N ASP A 24 0.25 4.80 -7.41
CA ASP A 24 1.52 4.86 -8.07
C ASP A 24 2.42 3.75 -7.53
N SER A 25 3.56 3.59 -8.14
CA SER A 25 4.54 2.61 -7.67
C SER A 25 5.93 3.19 -7.84
N ARG A 26 6.85 2.73 -6.99
CA ARG A 26 8.23 3.18 -7.01
C ARG A 26 9.14 1.99 -6.81
N GLN A 27 10.15 1.86 -7.66
CA GLN A 27 11.14 0.81 -7.52
C GLN A 27 12.14 1.19 -6.45
N GLU A 28 12.23 0.39 -5.42
CA GLU A 28 13.27 0.52 -4.42
C GLU A 28 14.36 -0.51 -4.70
N ALA A 29 15.35 -0.61 -3.81
CA ALA A 29 16.55 -1.40 -4.08
C ALA A 29 16.22 -2.83 -4.51
N ASP A 30 15.38 -3.53 -3.77
CA ASP A 30 15.06 -4.92 -4.05
C ASP A 30 13.57 -5.22 -3.99
N HIS A 31 12.75 -4.19 -3.99
CA HIS A 31 11.30 -4.38 -3.94
C HIS A 31 10.61 -3.16 -4.53
N VAL A 32 9.31 -3.28 -4.72
CA VAL A 32 8.49 -2.18 -5.25
C VAL A 32 7.60 -1.67 -4.13
N VAL A 33 7.62 -0.36 -3.93
CA VAL A 33 6.76 0.30 -2.96
C VAL A 33 5.62 0.94 -3.72
N TYR A 34 4.40 0.69 -3.26
CA TYR A 34 3.21 1.27 -3.87
C TYR A 34 2.70 2.43 -3.04
N ILE A 35 2.30 3.48 -3.72
CA ILE A 35 1.63 4.62 -3.06
C ILE A 35 0.15 4.35 -3.19
N VAL A 36 -0.54 4.29 -2.06
CA VAL A 36 -1.94 3.89 -2.06
C VAL A 36 -2.78 4.86 -1.26
N ASP A 37 -4.07 4.82 -1.53
CA ASP A 37 -5.05 5.58 -0.78
C ASP A 37 -5.93 4.61 -0.01
N TYR A 38 -5.98 4.79 1.29
CA TYR A 38 -6.84 4.00 2.15
C TYR A 38 -7.79 4.92 2.87
N LYS A 39 -9.04 4.94 2.39
CA LYS A 39 -10.12 5.74 2.99
C LYS A 39 -9.71 7.20 3.20
N GLY A 40 -9.08 7.77 2.17
CA GLY A 40 -8.68 9.17 2.20
C GLY A 40 -7.31 9.42 2.80
N VAL A 41 -6.65 8.38 3.29
CA VAL A 41 -5.31 8.51 3.85
C VAL A 41 -4.31 7.91 2.86
N LYS A 42 -3.36 8.73 2.43
CA LYS A 42 -2.30 8.23 1.56
C LYS A 42 -1.23 7.56 2.39
N CYS A 43 -0.86 6.38 1.99
CA CYS A 43 0.14 5.60 2.68
C CYS A 43 0.89 4.73 1.69
N THR A 44 1.78 3.89 2.20
CA THR A 44 2.57 3.01 1.35
C THR A 44 2.13 1.57 1.56
N ALA A 45 2.34 0.77 0.52
CA ALA A 45 2.05 -0.65 0.59
C ALA A 45 3.14 -1.41 -0.14
N ILE A 46 3.33 -2.66 0.24
CA ILE A 46 4.24 -3.55 -0.45
C ILE A 46 3.49 -4.83 -0.81
N PHE A 47 3.98 -5.51 -1.83
CA PHE A 47 3.42 -6.80 -2.20
C PHE A 47 4.29 -7.90 -1.64
N ASN A 48 3.69 -8.78 -0.86
CA ASN A 48 4.39 -9.90 -0.25
C ASN A 48 4.21 -11.14 -1.12
N TRP A 49 5.30 -11.61 -1.70
CA TRP A 49 5.25 -12.76 -2.60
C TRP A 49 4.81 -14.03 -1.90
N PHE A 50 5.25 -14.23 -0.67
CA PHE A 50 4.91 -15.45 0.06
C PHE A 50 3.44 -15.51 0.41
N ALA A 51 2.89 -14.37 0.81
CA ALA A 51 1.47 -14.29 1.15
C ALA A 51 0.61 -14.08 -0.08
N ASN A 52 1.22 -13.68 -1.20
CA ASN A 52 0.51 -13.33 -2.42
C ASN A 52 -0.53 -12.25 -2.14
N ALA A 53 -0.13 -11.24 -1.38
CA ALA A 53 -1.04 -10.20 -0.93
C ALA A 53 -0.31 -8.89 -0.70
N TYR A 54 -1.06 -7.80 -0.77
CA TYR A 54 -0.54 -6.49 -0.45
C TYR A 54 -0.67 -6.22 1.04
N TYR A 55 0.29 -5.48 1.58
CA TYR A 55 0.29 -5.05 2.97
C TYR A 55 0.47 -3.55 2.99
N ALA A 56 -0.53 -2.84 3.46
CA ALA A 56 -0.50 -1.38 3.50
C ALA A 56 -0.20 -0.92 4.92
N ASP A 57 0.76 -0.02 5.03
CA ASP A 57 1.12 0.55 6.32
C ASP A 57 0.57 1.96 6.37
N ASP A 58 -0.66 2.07 6.85
CA ASP A 58 -1.37 3.33 6.97
C ASP A 58 -1.08 4.05 8.28
N LYS A 59 -0.32 3.40 9.16
CA LYS A 59 -0.05 3.95 10.48
C LYS A 59 0.78 5.23 10.42
N TYR A 60 1.73 5.27 9.53
CA TYR A 60 2.64 6.41 9.42
C TYR A 60 2.24 7.39 8.36
N GLY A 61 1.16 7.11 7.65
CA GLY A 61 0.70 7.98 6.60
C GLY A 61 1.60 7.96 5.38
N ILE A 62 1.49 9.00 4.57
CA ILE A 62 2.24 9.05 3.32
C ILE A 62 3.71 9.30 3.58
N ILE A 63 4.54 8.63 2.81
CA ILE A 63 5.96 8.91 2.83
C ILE A 63 6.21 10.18 2.06
N LYS A 64 6.94 11.09 2.68
CA LYS A 64 7.18 12.38 2.07
C LYS A 64 7.97 12.25 0.79
N GLU A 65 7.51 12.91 -0.22
CA GLU A 65 8.20 12.99 -1.51
C GLU A 65 9.07 14.22 -1.53
N ASP A 66 10.24 14.08 -2.05
CA ASP A 66 11.08 15.25 -2.25
C ASP A 66 11.45 15.42 -3.70
#